data_7d5b8407cdecce151d3161b2d0fa3dc4
#
_entry.id   7d5b8407cdecce151d3161b2d0fa3dc4
#
_cell.length_a   1.000
_cell.length_b   1.000
_cell.length_c   1.000
_cell.angle_alpha   90.00
_cell.angle_beta   90.00
_cell.angle_gamma   90.00
#
_symmetry.space_group_name_H-M   'P 1'
#
loop_
_entity.id
_entity.type
_entity.pdbx_description
1 polymer ?
#
loop_
_entity_poly.entity_id
_entity_poly.type
_entity_poly.pdbx_seq_one_letter_code
_entity_poly.pdbx_strand_id
1 'polypeptide(L)'
;MVKVNSALILYFTAFVLYMIAVIIGSDNLELFSKPIIIPSIYYFYYISVRGKINYLFSFSVWSFFIGEILHLISRDDFNISGLIFLLIPYFIILYFIIQDLLYYLKKQKIKLNTFSFYIIVMLLGYLFFSVLMMMIEENSLEFFIYFLYGILLVLMGVLAFVMLINYNNRTILYTGFMVGCFILSDLFFVFHKKLPDLIALKMINVTTQELSFFC
;
A
#
# COMPACT_ATOMS: atom_id res chain seq x y z
N MET A 1 -27.78 18.20 -2.72
CA MET A 1 -26.94 18.04 -1.52
C MET A 1 -26.23 16.69 -1.64
N VAL A 2 -24.91 16.68 -1.75
CA VAL A 2 -24.10 15.44 -1.69
C VAL A 2 -24.27 14.91 -0.26
N LYS A 3 -24.92 13.74 -0.09
CA LYS A 3 -24.96 13.07 1.21
C LYS A 3 -23.51 12.67 1.54
N VAL A 4 -22.88 13.44 2.41
CA VAL A 4 -21.54 13.10 2.90
C VAL A 4 -21.66 11.79 3.66
N ASN A 5 -20.91 10.79 3.25
CA ASN A 5 -20.96 9.47 3.89
C ASN A 5 -20.22 9.54 5.23
N SER A 6 -20.93 9.21 6.32
CA SER A 6 -20.37 9.24 7.68
C SER A 6 -19.10 8.39 7.83
N ALA A 7 -18.99 7.30 7.06
CA ALA A 7 -17.81 6.46 7.05
C ALA A 7 -16.56 7.20 6.51
N LEU A 8 -16.73 8.01 5.46
CA LEU A 8 -15.64 8.83 4.93
C LEU A 8 -15.25 9.95 5.90
N ILE A 9 -16.22 10.57 6.58
CA ILE A 9 -15.90 11.56 7.62
C ILE A 9 -15.05 10.90 8.71
N LEU A 10 -15.48 9.73 9.19
CA LEU A 10 -14.75 8.99 10.22
C LEU A 10 -13.33 8.63 9.76
N TYR A 11 -13.19 8.15 8.52
CA TYR A 11 -11.89 7.84 7.91
C TYR A 11 -10.95 9.07 7.91
N PHE A 12 -11.39 10.19 7.34
CA PHE A 12 -10.57 11.39 7.27
C PHE A 12 -10.29 12.00 8.66
N THR A 13 -11.24 11.93 9.59
CA THR A 13 -11.03 12.39 10.96
C THR A 13 -9.97 11.54 11.67
N ALA A 14 -10.08 10.21 11.56
CA ALA A 14 -9.09 9.30 12.13
C ALA A 14 -7.70 9.49 11.48
N PHE A 15 -7.63 9.67 10.18
CA PHE A 15 -6.39 9.98 9.47
C PHE A 15 -5.73 11.28 9.97
N VAL A 16 -6.49 12.37 10.10
CA VAL A 16 -5.97 13.64 10.62
C VAL A 16 -5.49 13.48 12.06
N LEU A 17 -6.23 12.78 12.92
CA LEU A 17 -5.80 12.49 14.29
C LEU A 17 -4.51 11.66 14.32
N TYR A 18 -4.38 10.68 13.43
CA TYR A 18 -3.17 9.87 13.31
C TYR A 18 -1.98 10.72 12.85
N MET A 19 -2.15 11.62 11.87
CA MET A 19 -1.11 12.56 11.46
C MET A 19 -0.67 13.48 12.61
N ILE A 20 -1.61 13.98 13.40
CA ILE A 20 -1.32 14.79 14.59
C ILE A 20 -0.54 13.96 15.62
N ALA A 21 -0.93 12.70 15.84
CA ALA A 21 -0.23 11.77 16.74
C ALA A 21 1.23 11.58 16.35
N VAL A 22 1.50 11.40 15.06
CA VAL A 22 2.85 11.26 14.50
C VAL A 22 3.68 12.53 14.71
N ILE A 23 3.10 13.72 14.49
CA ILE A 23 3.80 15.02 14.66
C ILE A 23 4.14 15.28 16.13
N ILE A 24 3.22 14.98 17.04
CA ILE A 24 3.39 15.23 18.49
C ILE A 24 4.22 14.12 19.14
N GLY A 25 4.36 12.95 18.49
CA GLY A 25 5.00 11.76 19.08
C GLY A 25 4.16 11.13 20.19
N SER A 26 2.83 11.19 20.10
CA SER A 26 1.92 10.68 21.12
C SER A 26 1.47 9.26 20.81
N ASP A 27 2.08 8.29 21.47
CA ASP A 27 1.78 6.86 21.33
C ASP A 27 0.32 6.51 21.62
N ASN A 28 -0.26 7.12 22.65
CA ASN A 28 -1.65 6.87 23.02
C ASN A 28 -2.63 7.33 21.93
N LEU A 29 -2.35 8.48 21.31
CA LEU A 29 -3.18 9.00 20.24
C LEU A 29 -3.03 8.16 18.95
N GLU A 30 -1.83 7.64 18.70
CA GLU A 30 -1.55 6.72 17.59
C GLU A 30 -2.32 5.40 17.77
N LEU A 31 -2.25 4.79 18.97
CA LEU A 31 -2.99 3.58 19.34
C LEU A 31 -4.52 3.75 19.22
N PHE A 32 -5.03 4.95 19.45
CA PHE A 32 -6.46 5.23 19.36
C PHE A 32 -6.90 5.49 17.91
N SER A 33 -6.14 6.26 17.14
CA SER A 33 -6.57 6.75 15.82
C SER A 33 -6.35 5.72 14.70
N LYS A 34 -5.19 5.05 14.68
CA LYS A 34 -4.82 4.11 13.61
C LYS A 34 -5.80 2.94 13.42
N PRO A 35 -6.30 2.26 14.48
CA PRO A 35 -7.25 1.16 14.32
C PRO A 35 -8.60 1.54 13.73
N ILE A 36 -8.96 2.82 13.70
CA ILE A 36 -10.25 3.29 13.18
C ILE A 36 -10.22 3.42 11.64
N ILE A 37 -9.05 3.64 11.05
CA ILE A 37 -8.89 4.00 9.64
C ILE A 37 -9.39 2.89 8.71
N ILE A 38 -8.81 1.70 8.79
CA ILE A 38 -9.14 0.57 7.91
C ILE A 38 -10.60 0.10 8.07
N PRO A 39 -11.17 -0.08 9.28
CA PRO A 39 -12.59 -0.39 9.41
C PRO A 39 -13.51 0.68 8.82
N SER A 40 -13.15 1.96 8.90
CA SER A 40 -13.95 3.05 8.35
C SER A 40 -14.01 3.00 6.82
N ILE A 41 -12.88 2.80 6.15
CA ILE A 41 -12.85 2.68 4.68
C ILE A 41 -13.49 1.37 4.21
N TYR A 42 -13.34 0.28 4.97
CA TYR A 42 -14.04 -0.97 4.69
C TYR A 42 -15.55 -0.83 4.80
N TYR A 43 -16.05 -0.10 5.80
CA TYR A 43 -17.47 0.18 5.95
C TYR A 43 -18.00 1.03 4.79
N PHE A 44 -17.22 2.01 4.33
CA PHE A 44 -17.56 2.76 3.12
C PHE A 44 -17.66 1.85 1.88
N TYR A 45 -16.70 0.95 1.69
CA TYR A 45 -16.75 -0.06 0.63
C TYR A 45 -18.02 -0.91 0.73
N TYR A 46 -18.32 -1.46 1.92
CA TYR A 46 -19.49 -2.31 2.17
C TYR A 46 -20.80 -1.64 1.74
N ILE A 47 -21.00 -0.38 2.11
CA ILE A 47 -22.17 0.40 1.72
C ILE A 47 -22.20 0.63 0.20
N SER A 48 -21.04 0.94 -0.40
CA SER A 48 -20.91 1.29 -1.82
C SER A 48 -21.27 0.12 -2.74
N VAL A 49 -20.87 -1.11 -2.39
CA VAL A 49 -21.15 -2.33 -3.18
C VAL A 49 -22.54 -2.92 -2.95
N ARG A 50 -23.34 -2.32 -2.07
CA ARG A 50 -24.73 -2.76 -1.78
C ARG A 50 -24.86 -4.26 -1.50
N GLY A 51 -23.97 -4.82 -0.70
CA GLY A 51 -23.94 -6.23 -0.31
C GLY A 51 -23.34 -7.21 -1.33
N LYS A 52 -22.90 -6.76 -2.49
CA LYS A 52 -22.14 -7.57 -3.45
C LYS A 52 -20.64 -7.59 -3.10
N ILE A 53 -20.31 -8.19 -1.97
CA ILE A 53 -18.95 -8.18 -1.42
C ILE A 53 -18.04 -9.10 -2.23
N ASN A 54 -16.86 -8.61 -2.58
CA ASN A 54 -15.77 -9.47 -3.04
C ASN A 54 -15.03 -10.00 -1.80
N TYR A 55 -15.17 -11.30 -1.52
CA TYR A 55 -14.57 -11.95 -0.35
C TYR A 55 -13.05 -11.87 -0.34
N LEU A 56 -12.41 -11.98 -1.52
CA LEU A 56 -10.96 -11.90 -1.64
C LEU A 56 -10.44 -10.49 -1.31
N PHE A 57 -11.14 -9.45 -1.79
CA PHE A 57 -10.86 -8.07 -1.43
C PHE A 57 -11.07 -7.82 0.07
N SER A 58 -12.18 -8.32 0.63
CA SER A 58 -12.45 -8.19 2.07
C SER A 58 -11.35 -8.87 2.90
N PHE A 59 -10.92 -10.06 2.49
CA PHE A 59 -9.83 -10.77 3.16
C PHE A 59 -8.51 -9.98 3.08
N SER A 60 -8.21 -9.36 1.94
CA SER A 60 -7.05 -8.46 1.79
C SER A 60 -7.09 -7.30 2.78
N VAL A 61 -8.22 -6.57 2.86
CA VAL A 61 -8.37 -5.41 3.77
C VAL A 61 -8.24 -5.82 5.23
N TRP A 62 -8.85 -6.94 5.64
CA TRP A 62 -8.74 -7.43 7.01
C TRP A 62 -7.34 -7.97 7.34
N SER A 63 -6.62 -8.54 6.37
CA SER A 63 -5.21 -8.92 6.55
C SER A 63 -4.32 -7.69 6.76
N PHE A 64 -4.55 -6.60 6.02
CA PHE A 64 -3.88 -5.32 6.28
C PHE A 64 -4.16 -4.84 7.70
N PHE A 65 -5.42 -4.83 8.10
CA PHE A 65 -5.81 -4.40 9.44
C PHE A 65 -5.10 -5.17 10.54
N ILE A 66 -5.09 -6.51 10.44
CA ILE A 66 -4.40 -7.36 11.43
C ILE A 66 -2.90 -7.08 11.43
N GLY A 67 -2.27 -6.97 10.25
CA GLY A 67 -0.85 -6.66 10.14
C GLY A 67 -0.48 -5.32 10.77
N GLU A 68 -1.27 -4.28 10.52
CA GLU A 68 -1.09 -2.96 11.10
C GLU A 68 -1.26 -2.94 12.63
N ILE A 69 -2.26 -3.67 13.15
CA ILE A 69 -2.46 -3.80 14.62
C ILE A 69 -1.30 -4.53 15.26
N LEU A 70 -0.85 -5.66 14.67
CA LEU A 70 0.30 -6.40 15.18
C LEU A 70 1.57 -5.54 15.19
N HIS A 71 1.79 -4.76 14.15
CA HIS A 71 2.92 -3.83 14.08
C HIS A 71 2.82 -2.69 15.12
N LEU A 72 1.61 -2.20 15.38
CA LEU A 72 1.36 -1.14 16.34
C LEU A 72 1.60 -1.59 17.79
N ILE A 73 1.27 -2.85 18.13
CA ILE A 73 1.40 -3.40 19.48
C ILE A 73 2.86 -3.81 19.78
N SER A 74 3.56 -4.34 18.79
CA SER A 74 4.92 -4.93 18.97
C SER A 74 6.01 -3.91 18.58
N ARG A 75 6.10 -2.80 19.33
CA ARG A 75 7.01 -1.69 18.98
C ARG A 75 8.49 -2.03 19.06
N ASP A 76 8.89 -2.87 20.01
CA ASP A 76 10.30 -3.15 20.31
C ASP A 76 10.81 -4.43 19.64
N ASP A 77 9.92 -5.37 19.36
CA ASP A 77 10.25 -6.62 18.67
C ASP A 77 9.64 -6.61 17.27
N PHE A 78 10.48 -6.77 16.26
CA PHE A 78 10.05 -6.87 14.89
C PHE A 78 9.12 -8.08 14.72
N ASN A 79 7.81 -7.81 14.65
CA ASN A 79 6.83 -8.89 14.63
C ASN A 79 6.73 -9.47 13.21
N ILE A 80 7.46 -10.56 12.98
CA ILE A 80 7.44 -11.33 11.72
C ILE A 80 6.00 -11.68 11.31
N SER A 81 5.13 -12.00 12.29
CA SER A 81 3.73 -12.27 12.01
C SER A 81 3.00 -11.06 11.45
N GLY A 82 3.26 -9.86 11.94
CA GLY A 82 2.71 -8.61 11.37
C GLY A 82 3.11 -8.44 9.91
N LEU A 83 4.38 -8.64 9.57
CA LEU A 83 4.88 -8.56 8.20
C LEU A 83 4.24 -9.59 7.27
N ILE A 84 4.05 -10.83 7.73
CA ILE A 84 3.38 -11.86 6.92
C ILE A 84 1.94 -11.44 6.62
N PHE A 85 1.20 -10.92 7.63
CA PHE A 85 -0.15 -10.41 7.41
C PHE A 85 -0.21 -9.22 6.46
N LEU A 86 0.81 -8.36 6.47
CA LEU A 86 0.93 -7.26 5.52
C LEU A 86 1.30 -7.75 4.09
N LEU A 87 2.03 -8.88 3.96
CA LEU A 87 2.42 -9.43 2.67
C LEU A 87 1.23 -10.03 1.89
N ILE A 88 0.27 -10.66 2.58
CA ILE A 88 -0.89 -11.32 1.97
C ILE A 88 -1.67 -10.37 1.04
N PRO A 89 -2.03 -9.14 1.45
CA PRO A 89 -2.71 -8.18 0.61
C PRO A 89 -1.99 -7.86 -0.70
N TYR A 90 -0.67 -7.78 -0.69
CA TYR A 90 0.10 -7.48 -1.91
C TYR A 90 -0.03 -8.59 -2.95
N PHE A 91 -0.05 -9.87 -2.54
CA PHE A 91 -0.36 -10.97 -3.46
C PHE A 91 -1.76 -10.86 -4.05
N ILE A 92 -2.74 -10.48 -3.23
CA ILE A 92 -4.13 -10.36 -3.67
C ILE A 92 -4.28 -9.17 -4.63
N ILE A 93 -3.66 -8.03 -4.33
CA ILE A 93 -3.68 -6.84 -5.19
C ILE A 93 -2.97 -7.16 -6.52
N LEU A 94 -1.81 -7.80 -6.49
CA LEU A 94 -1.10 -8.25 -7.69
C LEU A 94 -2.00 -9.17 -8.54
N TYR A 95 -2.70 -10.10 -7.92
CA TYR A 95 -3.66 -10.98 -8.60
C TYR A 95 -4.76 -10.16 -9.31
N PHE A 96 -5.34 -9.14 -8.67
CA PHE A 96 -6.34 -8.28 -9.31
C PHE A 96 -5.75 -7.47 -10.48
N ILE A 97 -4.55 -6.93 -10.32
CA ILE A 97 -3.85 -6.21 -11.40
C ILE A 97 -3.61 -7.14 -12.61
N ILE A 98 -3.20 -8.39 -12.37
CA ILE A 98 -3.01 -9.37 -13.44
C ILE A 98 -4.35 -9.70 -14.11
N GLN A 99 -5.45 -9.88 -13.37
CA GLN A 99 -6.76 -10.12 -13.95
C GLN A 99 -7.22 -8.95 -14.83
N ASP A 100 -7.06 -7.73 -14.37
CA ASP A 100 -7.37 -6.53 -15.12
C ASP A 100 -6.53 -6.45 -16.40
N LEU A 101 -5.22 -6.68 -16.30
CA LEU A 101 -4.33 -6.71 -17.46
C LEU A 101 -4.79 -7.75 -18.49
N LEU A 102 -5.09 -8.98 -18.06
CA LEU A 102 -5.57 -10.04 -18.96
C LEU A 102 -6.92 -9.68 -19.62
N TYR A 103 -7.81 -9.00 -18.91
CA TYR A 103 -9.07 -8.50 -19.46
C TYR A 103 -8.84 -7.46 -20.57
N TYR A 104 -7.92 -6.50 -20.34
CA TYR A 104 -7.61 -5.47 -21.32
C TYR A 104 -6.83 -6.03 -22.51
N LEU A 105 -5.92 -6.99 -22.32
CA LEU A 105 -5.19 -7.69 -23.39
C LEU A 105 -6.11 -8.36 -24.40
N LYS A 106 -7.23 -8.91 -23.92
CA LYS A 106 -8.24 -9.51 -24.81
C LYS A 106 -8.95 -8.47 -25.68
N LYS A 107 -8.99 -7.20 -25.26
CA LYS A 107 -9.70 -6.13 -25.99
C LYS A 107 -8.82 -5.37 -26.95
N GLN A 108 -7.57 -5.12 -26.60
CA GLN A 108 -6.64 -4.33 -27.39
C GLN A 108 -5.21 -4.87 -27.28
N LYS A 109 -4.47 -4.83 -28.41
CA LYS A 109 -3.04 -5.18 -28.39
C LYS A 109 -2.24 -4.13 -27.60
N ILE A 110 -1.41 -4.56 -26.67
CA ILE A 110 -0.46 -3.69 -25.97
C ILE A 110 0.56 -3.16 -26.98
N LYS A 111 0.72 -1.83 -27.01
CA LYS A 111 1.83 -1.16 -27.67
C LYS A 111 2.86 -0.81 -26.60
N LEU A 112 3.84 -1.68 -26.42
CA LEU A 112 4.96 -1.38 -25.55
C LEU A 112 5.82 -0.30 -26.21
N ASN A 113 5.78 0.92 -25.67
CA ASN A 113 6.84 1.88 -25.94
C ASN A 113 8.10 1.38 -25.23
N THR A 114 8.97 0.71 -25.97
CA THR A 114 10.12 -0.01 -25.49
C THR A 114 11.01 0.87 -24.59
N PHE A 115 11.19 2.13 -24.95
CA PHE A 115 12.06 3.05 -24.19
C PHE A 115 11.46 3.38 -22.80
N SER A 116 10.21 3.78 -22.73
CA SER A 116 9.55 4.10 -21.45
C SER A 116 9.44 2.88 -20.53
N PHE A 117 9.24 1.69 -21.11
CA PHE A 117 9.21 0.45 -20.36
C PHE A 117 10.57 0.16 -19.70
N TYR A 118 11.66 0.27 -20.45
CA TYR A 118 13.01 0.07 -19.89
C TYR A 118 13.35 1.07 -18.78
N ILE A 119 13.00 2.34 -18.94
CA ILE A 119 13.23 3.36 -17.90
C ILE A 119 12.54 2.97 -16.59
N ILE A 120 11.27 2.57 -16.64
CA ILE A 120 10.52 2.18 -15.44
C ILE A 120 11.07 0.93 -14.79
N VAL A 121 11.39 -0.09 -15.57
CA VAL A 121 11.99 -1.32 -15.04
C VAL A 121 13.34 -1.03 -14.38
N MET A 122 14.18 -0.21 -15.01
CA MET A 122 15.46 0.22 -14.44
C MET A 122 15.27 1.02 -13.15
N LEU A 123 14.32 1.97 -13.12
CA LEU A 123 14.04 2.79 -11.95
C LEU A 123 13.55 1.93 -10.78
N LEU A 124 12.55 1.10 -11.00
CA LEU A 124 12.00 0.22 -9.96
C LEU A 124 13.03 -0.83 -9.51
N GLY A 125 13.82 -1.38 -10.43
CA GLY A 125 14.92 -2.28 -10.11
C GLY A 125 16.00 -1.61 -9.27
N TYR A 126 16.36 -0.37 -9.59
CA TYR A 126 17.30 0.41 -8.78
C TYR A 126 16.76 0.68 -7.36
N LEU A 127 15.49 1.09 -7.24
CA LEU A 127 14.86 1.31 -5.93
C LEU A 127 14.83 0.02 -5.11
N PHE A 128 14.44 -1.09 -5.73
CA PHE A 128 14.43 -2.40 -5.09
C PHE A 128 15.82 -2.79 -4.56
N PHE A 129 16.84 -2.68 -5.40
CA PHE A 129 18.22 -3.00 -5.02
C PHE A 129 18.74 -2.09 -3.90
N SER A 130 18.42 -0.80 -3.97
CA SER A 130 18.78 0.17 -2.91
C SER A 130 18.17 -0.18 -1.56
N VAL A 131 16.88 -0.57 -1.55
CA VAL A 131 16.18 -1.01 -0.33
C VAL A 131 16.81 -2.29 0.21
N LEU A 132 17.11 -3.27 -0.65
CA LEU A 132 17.74 -4.51 -0.21
C LEU A 132 19.13 -4.28 0.40
N MET A 133 19.93 -3.38 -0.17
CA MET A 133 21.23 -3.03 0.39
C MET A 133 21.12 -2.42 1.80
N MET A 134 20.07 -1.66 2.06
CA MET A 134 19.80 -1.08 3.40
C MET A 134 19.38 -2.15 4.42
N MET A 135 18.87 -3.29 3.97
CA MET A 135 18.32 -4.36 4.82
C MET A 135 19.27 -5.56 5.00
N ILE A 136 20.47 -5.53 4.45
CA ILE A 136 21.46 -6.64 4.53
C ILE A 136 21.82 -7.00 5.98
N GLU A 137 21.78 -6.05 6.90
CA GLU A 137 22.12 -6.24 8.31
C GLU A 137 21.00 -6.88 9.15
N GLU A 138 19.81 -7.07 8.57
CA GLU A 138 18.67 -7.65 9.26
C GLU A 138 18.78 -9.18 9.36
N ASN A 139 17.95 -9.77 10.20
CA ASN A 139 17.87 -11.23 10.31
C ASN A 139 17.53 -11.88 8.95
N SER A 140 18.06 -13.06 8.68
CA SER A 140 17.88 -13.75 7.41
C SER A 140 16.42 -13.94 7.00
N LEU A 141 15.53 -14.13 7.96
CA LEU A 141 14.10 -14.31 7.73
C LEU A 141 13.40 -12.99 7.41
N GLU A 142 13.75 -11.91 8.10
CA GLU A 142 13.26 -10.56 7.81
C GLU A 142 13.74 -10.09 6.43
N PHE A 143 15.01 -10.28 6.13
CA PHE A 143 15.57 -9.98 4.82
C PHE A 143 14.81 -10.70 3.70
N PHE A 144 14.48 -11.98 3.89
CA PHE A 144 13.71 -12.75 2.90
C PHE A 144 12.30 -12.19 2.70
N ILE A 145 11.63 -11.75 3.78
CA ILE A 145 10.30 -11.13 3.68
C ILE A 145 10.39 -9.79 2.93
N TYR A 146 11.35 -8.92 3.24
CA TYR A 146 11.55 -7.68 2.49
C TYR A 146 11.91 -7.92 1.03
N PHE A 147 12.68 -8.95 0.74
CA PHE A 147 12.97 -9.37 -0.63
C PHE A 147 11.69 -9.74 -1.39
N LEU A 148 10.80 -10.53 -0.79
CA LEU A 148 9.50 -10.86 -1.39
C LEU A 148 8.62 -9.63 -1.59
N TYR A 149 8.54 -8.73 -0.59
CA TYR A 149 7.84 -7.47 -0.70
C TYR A 149 8.32 -6.65 -1.89
N GLY A 150 9.63 -6.47 -1.99
CA GLY A 150 10.20 -5.68 -3.06
C GLY A 150 9.92 -6.26 -4.45
N ILE A 151 9.98 -7.58 -4.61
CA ILE A 151 9.59 -8.25 -5.87
C ILE A 151 8.12 -7.96 -6.20
N LEU A 152 7.21 -8.10 -5.22
CA LEU A 152 5.78 -7.85 -5.44
C LEU A 152 5.53 -6.39 -5.86
N LEU A 153 6.17 -5.42 -5.19
CA LEU A 153 6.06 -4.00 -5.52
C LEU A 153 6.59 -3.69 -6.93
N VAL A 154 7.75 -4.25 -7.31
CA VAL A 154 8.28 -4.07 -8.66
C VAL A 154 7.33 -4.65 -9.70
N LEU A 155 6.82 -5.86 -9.50
CA LEU A 155 5.85 -6.48 -10.41
C LEU A 155 4.58 -5.64 -10.52
N MET A 156 3.99 -5.21 -9.40
CA MET A 156 2.81 -4.35 -9.39
C MET A 156 3.07 -3.03 -10.12
N GLY A 157 4.21 -2.39 -9.86
CA GLY A 157 4.61 -1.13 -10.48
C GLY A 157 4.75 -1.25 -11.99
N VAL A 158 5.44 -2.29 -12.47
CA VAL A 158 5.62 -2.54 -13.91
C VAL A 158 4.29 -2.81 -14.60
N LEU A 159 3.44 -3.67 -14.01
CA LEU A 159 2.14 -4.01 -14.60
C LEU A 159 1.20 -2.80 -14.62
N ALA A 160 1.10 -2.05 -13.53
CA ALA A 160 0.29 -0.84 -13.45
C ALA A 160 0.75 0.20 -14.47
N PHE A 161 2.06 0.39 -14.63
CA PHE A 161 2.62 1.31 -15.62
C PHE A 161 2.32 0.89 -17.06
N VAL A 162 2.45 -0.41 -17.38
CA VAL A 162 2.07 -0.94 -18.69
C VAL A 162 0.60 -0.68 -18.99
N MET A 163 -0.26 -0.85 -17.99
CA MET A 163 -1.70 -0.55 -18.13
C MET A 163 -1.94 0.94 -18.34
N LEU A 164 -1.30 1.81 -17.57
CA LEU A 164 -1.44 3.28 -17.66
C LEU A 164 -1.06 3.83 -19.04
N ILE A 165 0.01 3.32 -19.65
CA ILE A 165 0.44 3.79 -20.99
C ILE A 165 -0.51 3.33 -22.09
N ASN A 166 -1.07 2.13 -21.95
CA ASN A 166 -1.83 1.53 -23.06
C ASN A 166 -3.32 1.81 -23.01
N TYR A 167 -3.85 2.13 -21.84
CA TYR A 167 -5.30 2.24 -21.64
C TYR A 167 -5.66 3.53 -20.92
N ASN A 168 -6.41 4.39 -21.60
CA ASN A 168 -6.90 5.65 -21.02
C ASN A 168 -8.24 5.41 -20.31
N ASN A 169 -8.19 4.84 -19.10
CA ASN A 169 -9.39 4.57 -18.29
C ASN A 169 -9.19 5.06 -16.86
N ARG A 170 -10.24 5.64 -16.27
CA ARG A 170 -10.21 6.14 -14.88
C ARG A 170 -9.86 5.04 -13.87
N THR A 171 -10.39 3.84 -14.05
CA THR A 171 -10.08 2.70 -13.16
C THR A 171 -8.59 2.38 -13.16
N ILE A 172 -7.95 2.36 -14.33
CA ILE A 172 -6.52 2.10 -14.46
C ILE A 172 -5.69 3.22 -13.82
N LEU A 173 -6.16 4.47 -13.97
CA LEU A 173 -5.50 5.61 -13.32
C LEU A 173 -5.54 5.49 -11.80
N TYR A 174 -6.67 5.09 -11.21
CA TYR A 174 -6.76 4.83 -9.76
C TYR A 174 -5.87 3.66 -9.34
N THR A 175 -5.85 2.54 -10.10
CA THR A 175 -4.95 1.42 -9.83
C THR A 175 -3.48 1.86 -9.87
N GLY A 176 -3.09 2.64 -10.88
CA GLY A 176 -1.72 3.15 -10.98
C GLY A 176 -1.35 4.09 -9.84
N PHE A 177 -2.28 4.96 -9.43
CA PHE A 177 -2.08 5.85 -8.27
C PHE A 177 -1.96 5.06 -6.97
N MET A 178 -2.84 4.08 -6.74
CA MET A 178 -2.80 3.18 -5.59
C MET A 178 -1.44 2.46 -5.50
N VAL A 179 -0.99 1.85 -6.59
CA VAL A 179 0.31 1.15 -6.63
C VAL A 179 1.47 2.11 -6.39
N GLY A 180 1.43 3.32 -6.98
CA GLY A 180 2.42 4.36 -6.72
C GLY A 180 2.48 4.76 -5.24
N CYS A 181 1.34 4.90 -4.60
CA CYS A 181 1.24 5.18 -3.16
C CYS A 181 1.82 4.03 -2.31
N PHE A 182 1.57 2.76 -2.65
CA PHE A 182 2.17 1.62 -1.94
C PHE A 182 3.70 1.62 -2.08
N ILE A 183 4.23 1.81 -3.31
CA ILE A 183 5.68 1.86 -3.54
C ILE A 183 6.33 2.98 -2.70
N LEU A 184 5.73 4.17 -2.69
CA LEU A 184 6.24 5.29 -1.90
C LEU A 184 6.12 5.01 -0.40
N SER A 185 4.99 4.48 0.06
CA SER A 185 4.80 4.14 1.47
C SER A 185 5.89 3.19 1.96
N ASP A 186 6.09 2.07 1.27
CA ASP A 186 7.05 1.06 1.72
C ASP A 186 8.50 1.55 1.61
N LEU A 187 8.82 2.35 0.59
CA LEU A 187 10.12 2.99 0.47
C LEU A 187 10.41 3.91 1.67
N PHE A 188 9.46 4.77 2.01
CA PHE A 188 9.61 5.70 3.14
C PHE A 188 9.53 5.00 4.50
N PHE A 189 8.83 3.88 4.61
CA PHE A 189 8.87 3.01 5.79
C PHE A 189 10.29 2.50 6.07
N VAL A 190 10.96 1.96 5.03
CA VAL A 190 12.35 1.47 5.16
C VAL A 190 13.31 2.61 5.50
N PHE A 191 13.16 3.77 4.86
CA PHE A 191 13.99 4.94 5.16
C PHE A 191 13.79 5.43 6.60
N HIS A 192 12.54 5.49 7.08
CA HIS A 192 12.26 5.86 8.46
C HIS A 192 12.84 4.86 9.46
N LYS A 193 12.79 3.55 9.16
CA LYS A 193 13.40 2.51 10.01
C LYS A 193 14.91 2.73 10.18
N LYS A 194 15.61 3.19 9.14
CA LYS A 194 17.06 3.46 9.18
C LYS A 194 17.40 4.86 9.68
N LEU A 195 16.49 5.82 9.55
CA LEU A 195 16.66 7.23 9.94
C LEU A 195 15.47 7.70 10.81
N PRO A 196 15.32 7.14 12.03
CA PRO A 196 14.13 7.38 12.88
C PRO A 196 13.96 8.83 13.30
N ASP A 197 15.03 9.62 13.34
CA ASP A 197 15.00 11.03 13.75
C ASP A 197 14.27 11.92 12.72
N LEU A 198 14.09 11.45 11.48
CA LEU A 198 13.43 12.21 10.42
C LEU A 198 11.92 11.95 10.40
N ILE A 199 11.16 12.69 11.22
CA ILE A 199 9.68 12.61 11.29
C ILE A 199 9.04 12.77 9.91
N ALA A 200 9.62 13.57 9.01
CA ALA A 200 9.12 13.76 7.66
C ALA A 200 8.97 12.44 6.87
N LEU A 201 9.88 11.49 7.06
CA LEU A 201 9.81 10.17 6.41
C LEU A 201 8.60 9.37 6.89
N LYS A 202 8.33 9.38 8.22
CA LYS A 202 7.13 8.76 8.80
C LYS A 202 5.86 9.42 8.28
N MET A 203 5.84 10.76 8.19
CA MET A 203 4.68 11.48 7.67
C MET A 203 4.38 11.13 6.21
N ILE A 204 5.40 11.05 5.35
CA ILE A 204 5.22 10.67 3.94
C ILE A 204 4.74 9.21 3.85
N ASN A 205 5.35 8.30 4.61
CA ASN A 205 4.92 6.90 4.67
C ASN A 205 3.43 6.80 5.03
N VAL A 206 3.02 7.39 6.15
CA VAL A 206 1.63 7.38 6.62
C VAL A 206 0.68 7.98 5.59
N THR A 207 1.03 9.17 5.05
CA THR A 207 0.16 9.85 4.08
C THR A 207 -0.05 9.02 2.81
N THR A 208 1.02 8.43 2.27
CA THR A 208 0.93 7.62 1.05
C THR A 208 0.21 6.30 1.30
N GLN A 209 0.41 5.67 2.46
CA GLN A 209 -0.30 4.46 2.85
C GLN A 209 -1.81 4.69 2.94
N GLU A 210 -2.22 5.73 3.64
CA GLU A 210 -3.65 6.03 3.80
C GLU A 210 -4.30 6.43 2.48
N LEU A 211 -3.61 7.21 1.64
CA LEU A 211 -4.12 7.52 0.30
C LEU A 211 -4.30 6.27 -0.57
N SER A 212 -3.46 5.26 -0.41
CA SER A 212 -3.60 4.00 -1.16
C SER A 212 -4.88 3.25 -0.82
N PHE A 213 -5.35 3.29 0.43
CA PHE A 213 -6.60 2.65 0.84
C PHE A 213 -7.85 3.37 0.32
N PHE A 214 -7.74 4.65 0.01
CA PHE A 214 -8.85 5.44 -0.54
C PHE A 214 -9.08 5.21 -2.03
N CYS A 215 -8.08 4.74 -2.78
CA CYS A 215 -8.15 4.49 -4.22
C CYS A 215 -8.79 3.16 -4.56
#